data_86730f0ddc824c4d05295e8696167b99
#
_entry.id   86730f0ddc824c4d05295e8696167b99
#
_cell.length_a   1.000
_cell.length_b   1.000
_cell.length_c   1.000
_cell.angle_alpha   90.00
_cell.angle_beta   90.00
_cell.angle_gamma   90.00
#
_symmetry.space_group_name_H-M   'P 1'
#
loop_
_entity.id
_entity.type
_entity.pdbx_description
1 polymer ?
#
loop_
_entity_poly.entity_id
_entity_poly.type
_entity_poly.pdbx_seq_one_letter_code
_entity_poly.pdbx_strand_id
1 'polypeptide(L)'
;KQWDFFWNYQIKKMYNRYFLWQFAGRGPSTESGVTAMGANSREDGVHWSQFGLPLALIIGLIGMFYHGSKDQRMSFSVMSLFILTGYAIIIYLNQDDPQPRERDYSYVGSFFAFSIWIGAGVSAIGEFIEKKIGETNLRNRLLSIMLVLVITFMPGVMMSVNYHSHDRSGNYVAWDYSYNILQ
;
A
#
# COMPACT_ATOMS: atom_id res chain seq x y z
N LYS A 1 5.47 -5.02 30.68
CA LYS A 1 6.63 -4.98 29.73
C LYS A 1 6.36 -5.83 28.47
N GLN A 2 6.07 -7.16 28.58
CA GLN A 2 5.85 -8.00 27.39
C GLN A 2 4.62 -7.61 26.58
N TRP A 3 3.48 -7.33 27.21
CA TRP A 3 2.28 -6.84 26.55
C TRP A 3 2.46 -5.46 25.92
N ASP A 4 3.23 -4.60 26.56
CA ASP A 4 3.56 -3.29 26.02
C ASP A 4 4.45 -3.41 24.77
N PHE A 5 5.46 -4.27 24.80
CA PHE A 5 6.30 -4.59 23.65
C PHE A 5 5.47 -5.17 22.50
N PHE A 6 4.60 -6.14 22.79
CA PHE A 6 3.74 -6.73 21.75
C PHE A 6 2.85 -5.68 21.07
N TRP A 7 2.09 -4.89 21.84
CA TRP A 7 1.13 -3.97 21.26
C TRP A 7 1.76 -2.71 20.68
N ASN A 8 2.66 -2.06 21.40
CA ASN A 8 3.17 -0.76 21.00
C ASN A 8 4.34 -0.88 20.02
N TYR A 9 5.18 -1.90 20.19
CA TYR A 9 6.30 -2.09 19.29
C TYR A 9 5.92 -3.03 18.13
N GLN A 10 5.60 -4.29 18.39
CA GLN A 10 5.38 -5.26 17.34
C GLN A 10 4.16 -4.93 16.48
N ILE A 11 2.99 -4.69 17.07
CA ILE A 11 1.76 -4.44 16.31
C ILE A 11 1.74 -3.02 15.73
N LYS A 12 1.88 -1.98 16.56
CA LYS A 12 1.72 -0.61 16.10
C LYS A 12 2.92 -0.11 15.30
N LYS A 13 4.15 -0.26 15.82
CA LYS A 13 5.35 0.30 15.22
C LYS A 13 5.85 -0.55 14.05
N MET A 14 5.87 -1.88 14.18
CA MET A 14 6.43 -2.75 13.16
C MET A 14 5.45 -3.10 12.05
N TYR A 15 4.18 -3.37 12.34
CA TYR A 15 3.23 -3.75 11.29
C TYR A 15 2.34 -2.60 10.83
N ASN A 16 1.52 -2.03 11.73
CA ASN A 16 0.52 -1.04 11.34
C ASN A 16 1.16 0.18 10.68
N ARG A 17 2.31 0.62 11.17
CA ARG A 17 3.08 1.72 10.58
C ARG A 17 3.50 1.39 9.15
N TYR A 18 4.09 0.22 8.91
CA TYR A 18 4.50 -0.18 7.56
C TYR A 18 3.32 -0.38 6.61
N PHE A 19 2.23 -0.97 7.09
CA PHE A 19 1.01 -1.09 6.32
C PHE A 19 0.46 0.28 5.90
N LEU A 20 0.37 1.22 6.84
CA LEU A 20 -0.09 2.56 6.54
C LEU A 20 0.89 3.35 5.65
N TRP A 21 2.18 3.08 5.71
CA TRP A 21 3.14 3.66 4.77
C TRP A 21 2.84 3.27 3.32
N GLN A 22 2.41 2.05 3.08
CA GLN A 22 2.11 1.58 1.72
C GLN A 22 0.78 2.14 1.19
N PHE A 23 -0.21 2.33 2.04
CA PHE A 23 -1.58 2.62 1.60
C PHE A 23 -2.14 3.98 2.04
N ALA A 24 -1.55 4.62 3.03
CA ALA A 24 -2.01 5.91 3.54
C ALA A 24 -0.99 7.04 3.37
N GLY A 25 0.28 6.78 3.66
CA GLY A 25 1.35 7.75 3.51
C GLY A 25 2.48 7.55 4.50
N ARG A 26 3.67 8.00 4.11
CA ARG A 26 4.89 7.87 4.88
C ARG A 26 5.38 9.24 5.31
N GLY A 27 5.77 9.37 6.59
CA GLY A 27 6.53 10.50 7.08
C GLY A 27 7.99 10.50 6.61
N PRO A 28 8.83 11.40 7.11
CA PRO A 28 10.23 11.48 6.72
C PRO A 28 10.95 10.13 6.83
N SER A 29 11.94 9.91 5.96
CA SER A 29 12.71 8.66 5.88
C SER A 29 13.70 8.44 7.03
N THR A 30 13.66 9.26 8.07
CA THR A 30 14.40 9.03 9.29
C THR A 30 13.98 7.71 9.95
N GLU A 31 14.91 7.04 10.59
CA GLU A 31 14.66 5.84 11.37
C GLU A 31 13.46 6.05 12.30
N SER A 32 12.54 5.10 12.30
CA SER A 32 11.29 5.18 13.06
C SER A 32 10.29 6.26 12.60
N GLY A 33 10.36 6.70 11.35
CA GLY A 33 9.43 7.66 10.77
C GLY A 33 7.97 7.33 11.09
N VAL A 34 7.20 8.33 11.52
CA VAL A 34 5.79 8.17 11.86
C VAL A 34 4.94 7.99 10.61
N THR A 35 3.78 7.38 10.73
CA THR A 35 2.77 7.38 9.69
C THR A 35 2.29 8.82 9.50
N ALA A 36 2.45 9.35 8.30
CA ALA A 36 1.98 10.68 7.98
C ALA A 36 0.68 10.59 7.18
N MET A 37 -0.43 10.58 7.86
CA MET A 37 -1.71 10.89 7.23
C MET A 37 -1.78 12.40 6.97
N GLY A 38 -1.42 12.82 5.76
CA GLY A 38 -1.48 14.22 5.35
C GLY A 38 -0.46 15.16 6.00
N ALA A 39 0.61 14.65 6.59
CA ALA A 39 1.66 15.51 7.14
C ALA A 39 2.46 16.18 6.01
N ASN A 40 2.62 17.47 6.13
CA ASN A 40 3.53 18.28 5.33
C ASN A 40 4.98 18.07 5.78
N SER A 41 5.51 16.87 5.67
CA SER A 41 6.92 16.68 5.88
C SER A 41 7.66 17.08 4.59
N ARG A 42 8.48 18.09 4.69
CA ARG A 42 9.11 18.71 3.51
C ARG A 42 10.28 17.92 2.95
N GLU A 43 10.77 16.90 3.62
CA GLU A 43 12.10 16.44 3.26
C GLU A 43 12.20 15.02 2.69
N ASP A 44 11.49 14.01 3.12
CA ASP A 44 11.69 12.65 2.57
C ASP A 44 10.48 11.72 2.76
N GLY A 45 9.29 12.25 2.83
CA GLY A 45 8.09 11.45 3.02
C GLY A 45 7.28 11.26 1.74
N VAL A 46 6.35 10.33 1.78
CA VAL A 46 5.33 10.18 0.76
C VAL A 46 4.27 11.25 0.97
N HIS A 47 4.24 12.24 0.09
CA HIS A 47 3.28 13.35 0.16
C HIS A 47 1.99 13.01 -0.58
N TRP A 48 0.85 13.36 -0.03
CA TRP A 48 -0.44 13.18 -0.72
C TRP A 48 -0.55 14.01 -2.01
N SER A 49 0.15 15.12 -2.12
CA SER A 49 0.27 15.87 -3.36
C SER A 49 0.94 15.07 -4.49
N GLN A 50 1.80 14.11 -4.14
CA GLN A 50 2.49 13.25 -5.11
C GLN A 50 1.73 11.93 -5.36
N PHE A 51 1.02 11.42 -4.37
CA PHE A 51 0.37 10.11 -4.42
C PHE A 51 -1.16 10.20 -4.35
N GLY A 52 -1.72 11.39 -4.13
CA GLY A 52 -3.15 11.62 -3.98
C GLY A 52 -3.66 11.26 -2.57
N LEU A 53 -4.97 11.30 -2.42
CA LEU A 53 -5.65 10.83 -1.21
C LEU A 53 -5.40 9.32 -1.00
N PRO A 54 -5.54 8.78 0.21
CA PRO A 54 -5.37 7.35 0.49
C PRO A 54 -6.53 6.51 -0.09
N LEU A 55 -6.81 6.71 -1.38
CA LEU A 55 -7.90 6.04 -2.09
C LEU A 55 -7.71 4.52 -2.10
N ALA A 56 -6.46 4.06 -2.26
CA ALA A 56 -6.15 2.64 -2.22
C ALA A 56 -6.56 1.99 -0.89
N LEU A 57 -6.30 2.69 0.25
CA LEU A 57 -6.74 2.22 1.57
C LEU A 57 -8.26 2.15 1.66
N ILE A 58 -8.95 3.21 1.24
CA ILE A 58 -10.42 3.29 1.31
C ILE A 58 -11.06 2.22 0.43
N ILE A 59 -10.63 2.12 -0.82
CA ILE A 59 -11.15 1.14 -1.78
C ILE A 59 -10.86 -0.28 -1.30
N GLY A 60 -9.67 -0.54 -0.76
CA GLY A 60 -9.30 -1.84 -0.20
C GLY A 60 -10.17 -2.24 0.99
N LEU A 61 -10.51 -1.32 1.89
CA LEU A 61 -11.44 -1.57 2.98
C LEU A 61 -12.85 -1.88 2.48
N ILE A 62 -13.37 -1.11 1.52
CA ILE A 62 -14.64 -1.40 0.86
C ILE A 62 -14.62 -2.81 0.25
N GLY A 63 -13.52 -3.15 -0.45
CA GLY A 63 -13.35 -4.46 -1.08
C GLY A 63 -13.26 -5.60 -0.09
N MET A 64 -12.64 -5.41 1.05
CA MET A 64 -12.59 -6.40 2.12
C MET A 64 -14.02 -6.78 2.60
N PHE A 65 -14.85 -5.80 2.90
CA PHE A 65 -16.23 -6.03 3.31
C PHE A 65 -17.09 -6.62 2.17
N TYR A 66 -16.93 -6.09 0.96
CA TYR A 66 -17.65 -6.59 -0.23
C TYR A 66 -17.29 -8.05 -0.50
N HIS A 67 -15.99 -8.41 -0.52
CA HIS A 67 -15.53 -9.78 -0.74
C HIS A 67 -16.08 -10.73 0.33
N GLY A 68 -16.03 -10.31 1.62
CA GLY A 68 -16.61 -11.08 2.72
C GLY A 68 -18.12 -11.32 2.60
N SER A 69 -18.85 -10.39 2.00
CA SER A 69 -20.29 -10.52 1.78
C SER A 69 -20.64 -11.38 0.56
N LYS A 70 -19.79 -11.47 -0.44
CA LYS A 70 -20.02 -12.20 -1.69
C LYS A 70 -19.52 -13.64 -1.66
N ASP A 71 -18.31 -13.85 -1.18
CA ASP A 71 -17.67 -15.17 -1.11
C ASP A 71 -16.86 -15.31 0.18
N GLN A 72 -17.51 -15.80 1.21
CA GLN A 72 -16.90 -15.97 2.52
C GLN A 72 -15.69 -16.92 2.49
N ARG A 73 -15.76 -17.98 1.66
CA ARG A 73 -14.68 -18.97 1.59
C ARG A 73 -13.41 -18.36 1.02
N MET A 74 -13.50 -17.69 -0.12
CA MET A 74 -12.35 -17.04 -0.75
C MET A 74 -11.87 -15.85 0.06
N SER A 75 -12.79 -15.08 0.66
CA SER A 75 -12.47 -13.99 1.56
C SER A 75 -11.68 -14.47 2.78
N PHE A 76 -12.07 -15.61 3.36
CA PHE A 76 -11.32 -16.23 4.46
C PHE A 76 -9.90 -16.63 4.05
N SER A 77 -9.71 -17.15 2.83
CA SER A 77 -8.39 -17.49 2.31
C SER A 77 -7.49 -16.26 2.16
N VAL A 78 -8.02 -15.16 1.62
CA VAL A 78 -7.28 -13.89 1.50
C VAL A 78 -7.01 -13.28 2.87
N MET A 79 -7.97 -13.35 3.79
CA MET A 79 -7.81 -12.89 5.18
C MET A 79 -6.72 -13.70 5.90
N SER A 80 -6.72 -15.02 5.72
CA SER A 80 -5.67 -15.88 6.28
C SER A 80 -4.29 -15.52 5.74
N LEU A 81 -4.17 -15.29 4.44
CA LEU A 81 -2.93 -14.82 3.84
C LEU A 81 -2.50 -13.47 4.45
N PHE A 82 -3.42 -12.52 4.56
CA PHE A 82 -3.16 -11.21 5.15
C PHE A 82 -2.66 -11.31 6.60
N ILE A 83 -3.33 -12.11 7.43
CA ILE A 83 -2.99 -12.26 8.84
C ILE A 83 -1.67 -13.02 9.00
N LEU A 84 -1.47 -14.13 8.27
CA LEU A 84 -0.29 -14.97 8.42
C LEU A 84 0.98 -14.27 7.93
N THR A 85 0.91 -13.53 6.83
CA THR A 85 2.07 -12.82 6.27
C THR A 85 2.24 -11.39 6.80
N GLY A 86 1.27 -10.91 7.58
CA GLY A 86 1.32 -9.64 8.28
C GLY A 86 1.56 -9.83 9.78
N TYR A 87 0.49 -10.06 10.52
CA TYR A 87 0.55 -10.11 11.99
C TYR A 87 1.27 -11.34 12.54
N ALA A 88 1.09 -12.52 11.95
CA ALA A 88 1.72 -13.71 12.48
C ALA A 88 3.24 -13.72 12.24
N ILE A 89 3.71 -13.18 11.12
CA ILE A 89 5.15 -13.11 10.83
C ILE A 89 5.90 -12.21 11.80
N ILE A 90 5.24 -11.24 12.44
CA ILE A 90 5.85 -10.39 13.48
C ILE A 90 6.32 -11.22 14.66
N ILE A 91 5.46 -12.15 15.09
CA ILE A 91 5.75 -13.04 16.22
C ILE A 91 6.91 -13.97 15.85
N TYR A 92 6.91 -14.48 14.63
CA TYR A 92 7.98 -15.34 14.12
C TYR A 92 9.33 -14.60 14.05
N LEU A 93 9.35 -13.39 13.51
CA LEU A 93 10.58 -12.60 13.35
C LEU A 93 11.08 -12.06 14.70
N ASN A 94 10.19 -11.77 15.63
CA ASN A 94 10.46 -11.24 16.97
C ASN A 94 11.64 -10.24 17.01
N GLN A 95 11.54 -9.21 16.17
CA GLN A 95 12.61 -8.24 15.95
C GLN A 95 12.81 -7.34 17.16
N ASP A 96 14.07 -7.03 17.46
CA ASP A 96 14.45 -6.15 18.57
C ASP A 96 14.19 -4.67 18.25
N ASP A 97 14.05 -3.84 19.31
CA ASP A 97 13.99 -2.39 19.24
C ASP A 97 15.28 -1.81 19.86
N PRO A 98 16.06 -0.95 19.17
CA PRO A 98 15.83 -0.38 17.83
C PRO A 98 16.28 -1.30 16.68
N GLN A 99 15.63 -1.16 15.53
CA GLN A 99 16.07 -1.83 14.31
C GLN A 99 17.16 -1.02 13.61
N PRO A 100 18.21 -1.66 13.07
CA PRO A 100 19.30 -0.97 12.36
C PRO A 100 18.84 -0.40 10.99
N ARG A 101 17.73 -0.88 10.46
CA ARG A 101 17.10 -0.41 9.22
C ARG A 101 15.63 -0.78 9.18
N GLU A 102 14.86 -0.09 8.36
CA GLU A 102 13.46 -0.42 8.11
C GLU A 102 13.31 -1.73 7.33
N ARG A 103 12.34 -2.57 7.71
CA ARG A 103 12.13 -3.91 7.15
C ARG A 103 10.69 -4.13 6.73
N ASP A 104 10.08 -3.16 6.09
CA ASP A 104 8.72 -3.21 5.55
C ASP A 104 8.51 -4.35 4.53
N TYR A 105 9.56 -4.70 3.80
CA TYR A 105 9.56 -5.81 2.84
C TYR A 105 9.21 -7.17 3.47
N SER A 106 9.40 -7.34 4.79
CA SER A 106 9.04 -8.57 5.49
C SER A 106 7.53 -8.86 5.47
N TYR A 107 6.72 -7.84 5.24
CA TYR A 107 5.25 -7.90 5.27
C TYR A 107 4.60 -7.81 3.88
N VAL A 108 5.38 -7.95 2.81
CA VAL A 108 4.91 -7.81 1.43
C VAL A 108 3.76 -8.76 1.08
N GLY A 109 3.71 -9.95 1.67
CA GLY A 109 2.61 -10.88 1.48
C GLY A 109 1.25 -10.32 1.93
N SER A 110 1.22 -9.59 3.06
CA SER A 110 -0.01 -8.94 3.52
C SER A 110 -0.39 -7.74 2.65
N PHE A 111 0.59 -7.01 2.12
CA PHE A 111 0.33 -5.91 1.17
C PHE A 111 -0.24 -6.45 -0.14
N PHE A 112 0.27 -7.59 -0.61
CA PHE A 112 -0.29 -8.30 -1.76
C PHE A 112 -1.74 -8.75 -1.51
N ALA A 113 -2.02 -9.35 -0.35
CA ALA A 113 -3.38 -9.75 0.02
C ALA A 113 -4.33 -8.54 0.06
N PHE A 114 -3.87 -7.40 0.58
CA PHE A 114 -4.66 -6.17 0.58
C PHE A 114 -4.92 -5.62 -0.82
N SER A 115 -3.98 -5.79 -1.74
CA SER A 115 -4.15 -5.40 -3.15
C SER A 115 -5.27 -6.17 -3.85
N ILE A 116 -5.51 -7.43 -3.46
CA ILE A 116 -6.68 -8.20 -3.95
C ILE A 116 -7.98 -7.51 -3.51
N TRP A 117 -8.05 -7.02 -2.27
CA TRP A 117 -9.23 -6.28 -1.80
C TRP A 117 -9.39 -4.93 -2.49
N ILE A 118 -8.32 -4.26 -2.89
CA ILE A 118 -8.44 -3.05 -3.73
C ILE A 118 -9.16 -3.40 -5.03
N GLY A 119 -8.80 -4.50 -5.69
CA GLY A 119 -9.50 -4.98 -6.90
C GLY A 119 -10.97 -5.32 -6.63
N ALA A 120 -11.27 -6.01 -5.52
CA ALA A 120 -12.64 -6.29 -5.10
C ALA A 120 -13.44 -5.01 -4.79
N GLY A 121 -12.80 -3.98 -4.26
CA GLY A 121 -13.41 -2.68 -4.00
C GLY A 121 -13.81 -1.95 -5.27
N VAL A 122 -12.99 -2.01 -6.30
CA VAL A 122 -13.34 -1.48 -7.63
C VAL A 122 -14.58 -2.21 -8.18
N SER A 123 -14.65 -3.54 -8.02
CA SER A 123 -15.81 -4.34 -8.43
C SER A 123 -17.07 -3.96 -7.62
N ALA A 124 -16.94 -3.69 -6.32
CA ALA A 124 -18.03 -3.23 -5.48
C ALA A 124 -18.62 -1.89 -5.95
N ILE A 125 -17.76 -0.95 -6.31
CA ILE A 125 -18.15 0.36 -6.85
C ILE A 125 -18.86 0.16 -8.21
N GLY A 126 -18.34 -0.73 -9.06
CA GLY A 126 -18.97 -1.07 -10.34
C GLY A 126 -20.38 -1.63 -10.15
N GLU A 127 -20.56 -2.60 -9.26
CA GLU A 127 -21.88 -3.19 -8.96
C GLU A 127 -22.86 -2.16 -8.38
N PHE A 128 -22.36 -1.25 -7.54
CA PHE A 128 -23.16 -0.16 -7.01
C PHE A 128 -23.69 0.76 -8.12
N ILE A 129 -22.85 1.12 -9.08
CA ILE A 129 -23.23 1.92 -10.25
C ILE A 129 -24.25 1.18 -11.10
N GLU A 130 -24.06 -0.11 -11.34
CA GLU A 130 -25.01 -0.94 -12.09
C GLU A 130 -26.39 -0.95 -11.45
N LYS A 131 -26.46 -1.20 -10.17
CA LYS A 131 -27.73 -1.22 -9.42
C LYS A 131 -28.45 0.13 -9.40
N LYS A 132 -27.69 1.23 -9.36
CA LYS A 132 -28.25 2.58 -9.25
C LYS A 132 -28.80 3.10 -10.57
N ILE A 133 -28.17 2.78 -11.69
CA ILE A 133 -28.45 3.38 -13.00
C ILE A 133 -29.32 2.46 -13.89
N GLY A 134 -29.38 1.16 -13.56
CA GLY A 134 -30.08 0.16 -14.36
C GLY A 134 -29.35 -0.15 -15.68
N GLU A 135 -30.01 -0.93 -16.55
CA GLU A 135 -29.43 -1.31 -17.86
C GLU A 135 -29.61 -0.21 -18.90
N THR A 136 -28.61 0.62 -19.05
CA THR A 136 -28.60 1.71 -20.03
C THR A 136 -27.23 1.86 -20.67
N ASN A 137 -27.17 2.45 -21.87
CA ASN A 137 -25.91 2.84 -22.51
C ASN A 137 -25.07 3.79 -21.62
N LEU A 138 -25.76 4.59 -20.80
CA LEU A 138 -25.11 5.49 -19.84
C LEU A 138 -24.34 4.70 -18.77
N ARG A 139 -24.93 3.62 -18.24
CA ARG A 139 -24.24 2.73 -17.28
C ARG A 139 -22.93 2.20 -17.84
N ASN A 140 -22.98 1.59 -19.03
CA ASN A 140 -21.79 1.00 -19.66
C ASN A 140 -20.72 2.06 -19.92
N ARG A 141 -21.14 3.26 -20.31
CA ARG A 141 -20.21 4.40 -20.49
C ARG A 141 -19.58 4.84 -19.19
N LEU A 142 -20.34 4.94 -18.09
CA LEU A 142 -19.83 5.31 -16.78
C LEU A 142 -18.88 4.25 -16.21
N LEU A 143 -19.19 2.96 -16.36
CA LEU A 143 -18.32 1.86 -15.94
C LEU A 143 -16.98 1.88 -16.72
N SER A 144 -17.05 2.11 -18.03
CA SER A 144 -15.84 2.21 -18.85
C SER A 144 -14.99 3.42 -18.46
N ILE A 145 -15.60 4.57 -18.21
CA ILE A 145 -14.91 5.77 -17.73
C ILE A 145 -14.27 5.50 -16.36
N MET A 146 -15.01 4.90 -15.44
CA MET A 146 -14.48 4.56 -14.12
C MET A 146 -13.27 3.63 -14.23
N LEU A 147 -13.35 2.59 -15.05
CA LEU A 147 -12.25 1.65 -15.26
C LEU A 147 -11.01 2.35 -15.82
N VAL A 148 -11.19 3.19 -16.84
CA VAL A 148 -10.10 3.98 -17.42
C VAL A 148 -9.48 4.92 -16.39
N LEU A 149 -10.29 5.59 -15.57
CA LEU A 149 -9.79 6.47 -14.52
C LEU A 149 -8.98 5.71 -13.46
N VAL A 150 -9.45 4.55 -13.01
CA VAL A 150 -8.72 3.73 -12.03
C VAL A 150 -7.39 3.22 -12.59
N ILE A 151 -7.39 2.74 -13.83
CA ILE A 151 -6.18 2.16 -14.44
C ILE A 151 -5.18 3.25 -14.86
N THR A 152 -5.66 4.41 -15.31
CA THR A 152 -4.77 5.41 -15.92
C THR A 152 -4.44 6.54 -14.96
N PHE A 153 -5.42 7.03 -14.19
CA PHE A 153 -5.24 8.23 -13.39
C PHE A 153 -4.33 7.99 -12.18
N MET A 154 -4.58 6.96 -11.35
CA MET A 154 -3.74 6.74 -10.18
C MET A 154 -2.29 6.36 -10.57
N PRO A 155 -2.04 5.29 -11.36
CA PRO A 155 -0.68 4.96 -11.77
C PRO A 155 -0.04 6.04 -12.63
N GLY A 156 -0.80 6.68 -13.52
CA GLY A 156 -0.31 7.72 -14.43
C GLY A 156 0.14 8.98 -13.69
N VAL A 157 -0.64 9.44 -12.71
CA VAL A 157 -0.26 10.59 -11.87
C VAL A 157 0.96 10.24 -11.03
N MET A 158 0.97 9.09 -10.36
CA MET A 158 2.12 8.64 -9.57
C MET A 158 3.38 8.54 -10.43
N MET A 159 3.28 7.98 -11.62
CA MET A 159 4.39 7.86 -12.55
C MET A 159 4.88 9.23 -13.00
N SER A 160 4.00 10.14 -13.43
CA SER A 160 4.39 11.46 -13.93
C SER A 160 5.05 12.34 -12.88
N VAL A 161 4.53 12.32 -11.66
CA VAL A 161 5.05 13.16 -10.56
C VAL A 161 6.38 12.61 -10.01
N ASN A 162 6.52 11.30 -9.98
CA ASN A 162 7.70 10.66 -9.38
C ASN A 162 8.78 10.29 -10.41
N TYR A 163 8.52 10.44 -11.72
CA TYR A 163 9.42 10.02 -12.77
C TYR A 163 10.84 10.59 -12.59
N HIS A 164 10.97 11.89 -12.46
CA HIS A 164 12.28 12.54 -12.36
C HIS A 164 13.03 12.20 -11.06
N SER A 165 12.32 12.05 -9.95
CA SER A 165 12.95 11.69 -8.67
C SER A 165 13.45 10.24 -8.62
N HIS A 166 12.89 9.37 -9.46
CA HIS A 166 13.24 7.96 -9.56
C HIS A 166 14.02 7.61 -10.82
N ASP A 167 14.27 8.57 -11.70
CA ASP A 167 15.10 8.38 -12.89
C ASP A 167 16.57 8.12 -12.46
N ARG A 168 17.05 6.94 -12.76
CA ARG A 168 18.42 6.49 -12.50
C ARG A 168 19.29 6.39 -13.76
N SER A 169 18.79 6.88 -14.89
CA SER A 169 19.45 6.76 -16.19
C SER A 169 20.86 7.41 -16.23
N GLY A 170 21.13 8.40 -15.40
CA GLY A 170 22.44 9.04 -15.27
C GLY A 170 23.28 8.58 -14.08
N ASN A 171 22.87 7.53 -13.36
CA ASN A 171 23.55 7.11 -12.14
C ASN A 171 24.51 5.95 -12.41
N TYR A 172 25.79 6.29 -12.59
CA TYR A 172 26.86 5.33 -12.85
C TYR A 172 27.69 4.96 -11.60
N VAL A 173 27.25 5.30 -10.40
CA VAL A 173 27.99 5.07 -9.15
C VAL A 173 28.45 3.61 -8.99
N ALA A 174 27.58 2.65 -9.28
CA ALA A 174 27.93 1.23 -9.18
C ALA A 174 28.99 0.81 -10.22
N TRP A 175 28.91 1.37 -11.42
CA TRP A 175 29.88 1.15 -12.49
C TRP A 175 31.23 1.74 -12.11
N ASP A 176 31.27 3.01 -11.72
CA ASP A 176 32.49 3.72 -11.36
C ASP A 176 33.18 3.08 -10.16
N TYR A 177 32.40 2.65 -9.17
CA TYR A 177 32.91 1.91 -8.02
C TYR A 177 33.57 0.59 -8.43
N SER A 178 32.91 -0.21 -9.25
CA SER A 178 33.44 -1.49 -9.74
C SER A 178 34.69 -1.29 -10.59
N TYR A 179 34.70 -0.29 -11.46
CA TYR A 179 35.83 0.05 -12.30
C TYR A 179 37.05 0.46 -11.49
N ASN A 180 36.88 1.32 -10.49
CA ASN A 180 37.96 1.80 -9.64
C ASN A 180 38.56 0.73 -8.71
N ILE A 181 37.77 -0.32 -8.36
CA ILE A 181 38.32 -1.41 -7.55
C ILE A 181 39.13 -2.40 -8.39
N LEU A 182 38.78 -2.56 -9.67
CA LEU A 182 39.40 -3.55 -10.55
C LEU A 182 40.62 -3.02 -11.31
N GLN A 183 40.97 -1.74 -11.19
CA GLN A 183 42.23 -1.14 -11.62
C GLN A 183 43.25 -1.16 -10.50
#